data_7c03755856890c7c14a774befa89e515
#
_entry.id   7c03755856890c7c14a774befa89e515
#
_cell.length_a   1.000
_cell.length_b   1.000
_cell.length_c   1.000
_cell.angle_alpha   90.00
_cell.angle_beta   90.00
_cell.angle_gamma   90.00
#
_symmetry.space_group_name_H-M   'P 1'
#
loop_
_entity.id
_entity.type
_entity.pdbx_description
1 polymer ?
#
loop_
_entity_poly.entity_id
_entity_poly.type
_entity_poly.pdbx_seq_one_letter_code
_entity_poly.pdbx_strand_id
1 'polypeptide(L)'
;DEWSSVNARLKQASQSSDEFSSSQKVLMDISQRTGTAFSDNAALFARSAASMREYGYSADDVLKVTEAISTGLKISGASTAEAGSVITQFSQALAQGVLRGEEFNSVNESGDRIIRALAAGMGVARKDLKAMADDGQLTADKVVPALISQLGVLRDEYAAMPETVSGSITKVENAFMAWVGGANEASGVTKTLSGVLNGVAGQIDNVATAVGALVAVGVARYFGNMASGAMSATAGLVTAARNEVALAEAQFRGTQIAT
;
A
#
# COMPACT_ATOMS: atom_id res chain seq x y z
N ASP A 1 3.06 -10.44 15.79
CA ASP A 1 2.10 -9.70 14.99
C ASP A 1 2.75 -9.20 13.69
N GLU A 2 1.96 -8.74 12.73
CA GLU A 2 2.44 -8.31 11.40
C GLU A 2 3.42 -7.14 11.51
N TRP A 3 3.11 -6.15 12.33
CA TRP A 3 3.97 -4.98 12.57
C TRP A 3 5.37 -5.37 13.04
N SER A 4 5.45 -6.21 14.07
CA SER A 4 6.74 -6.67 14.60
C SER A 4 7.54 -7.46 13.58
N SER A 5 6.88 -8.33 12.81
CA SER A 5 7.50 -9.12 11.76
C SER A 5 8.04 -8.25 10.61
N VAL A 6 7.28 -7.26 10.17
CA VAL A 6 7.71 -6.31 9.12
C VAL A 6 8.89 -5.49 9.60
N ASN A 7 8.83 -4.94 10.81
CA ASN A 7 9.91 -4.13 11.37
C ASN A 7 11.19 -4.93 11.64
N ALA A 8 11.08 -6.19 12.05
CA ALA A 8 12.25 -7.06 12.19
C ALA A 8 12.98 -7.23 10.85
N ARG A 9 12.24 -7.45 9.76
CA ARG A 9 12.82 -7.56 8.40
C ARG A 9 13.43 -6.24 7.92
N LEU A 10 12.76 -5.10 8.14
CA LEU A 10 13.30 -3.78 7.81
C LEU A 10 14.58 -3.49 8.58
N LYS A 11 14.60 -3.79 9.87
CA LYS A 11 15.77 -3.60 10.72
C LYS A 11 16.95 -4.45 10.26
N GLN A 12 16.68 -5.70 9.87
CA GLN A 12 17.72 -6.60 9.34
C GLN A 12 18.28 -6.11 7.99
N ALA A 13 17.45 -5.50 7.14
CA ALA A 13 17.84 -4.98 5.84
C ALA A 13 18.56 -3.61 5.92
N SER A 14 18.43 -2.90 7.04
CA SER A 14 19.02 -1.58 7.25
C SER A 14 20.45 -1.69 7.80
N GLN A 15 21.31 -0.76 7.41
CA GLN A 15 22.72 -0.72 7.85
C GLN A 15 22.91 -0.02 9.20
N SER A 16 21.93 0.77 9.63
CA SER A 16 21.95 1.52 10.89
C SER A 16 20.54 1.71 11.46
N SER A 17 20.47 2.11 12.74
CA SER A 17 19.20 2.47 13.37
C SER A 17 18.56 3.70 12.71
N ASP A 18 19.37 4.64 12.23
CA ASP A 18 18.89 5.84 11.53
C ASP A 18 18.31 5.49 10.17
N GLU A 19 18.98 4.60 9.39
CA GLU A 19 18.45 4.09 8.13
C GLU A 19 17.15 3.32 8.36
N PHE A 20 17.07 2.48 9.39
CA PHE A 20 15.84 1.78 9.74
C PHE A 20 14.70 2.76 10.03
N SER A 21 14.92 3.72 10.91
CA SER A 21 13.88 4.67 11.32
C SER A 21 13.42 5.56 10.16
N SER A 22 14.35 6.04 9.33
CA SER A 22 14.03 6.85 8.17
C SER A 22 13.30 6.05 7.09
N SER A 23 13.76 4.85 6.78
CA SER A 23 13.12 3.98 5.79
C SER A 23 11.72 3.56 6.23
N GLN A 24 11.52 3.20 7.50
CA GLN A 24 10.20 2.88 8.05
C GLN A 24 9.23 4.04 7.87
N LYS A 25 9.66 5.27 8.22
CA LYS A 25 8.83 6.46 8.08
C LYS A 25 8.47 6.75 6.62
N VAL A 26 9.44 6.68 5.71
CA VAL A 26 9.22 6.94 4.28
C VAL A 26 8.32 5.86 3.66
N LEU A 27 8.53 4.59 4.00
CA LEU A 27 7.67 3.50 3.51
C LEU A 27 6.23 3.62 4.02
N MET A 28 6.04 4.05 5.27
CA MET A 28 4.70 4.33 5.79
C MET A 28 4.07 5.51 5.06
N ASP A 29 4.82 6.59 4.80
CA ASP A 29 4.34 7.75 4.06
C ASP A 29 3.94 7.37 2.61
N ILE A 30 4.77 6.59 1.91
CA ILE A 30 4.45 6.04 0.58
C ILE A 30 3.12 5.26 0.64
N SER A 31 3.00 4.34 1.59
CA SER A 31 1.83 3.48 1.74
C SER A 31 0.56 4.29 2.04
N GLN A 32 0.66 5.31 2.88
CA GLN A 32 -0.45 6.20 3.19
C GLN A 32 -0.85 7.09 2.01
N ARG A 33 0.13 7.63 1.27
CA ARG A 33 -0.18 8.45 0.09
C ARG A 33 -0.78 7.64 -1.03
N THR A 34 -0.23 6.48 -1.33
CA THR A 34 -0.66 5.64 -2.46
C THR A 34 -1.81 4.69 -2.13
N GLY A 35 -2.13 4.46 -0.85
CA GLY A 35 -3.11 3.45 -0.42
C GLY A 35 -2.66 2.01 -0.76
N THR A 36 -1.34 1.75 -0.76
CA THR A 36 -0.75 0.40 -0.84
C THR A 36 -0.44 -0.13 0.56
N ALA A 37 -0.35 -1.46 0.71
CA ALA A 37 -0.04 -2.05 2.01
C ALA A 37 1.40 -1.72 2.43
N PHE A 38 1.56 -1.29 3.68
CA PHE A 38 2.89 -1.04 4.26
C PHE A 38 3.75 -2.30 4.27
N SER A 39 3.16 -3.45 4.57
CA SER A 39 3.86 -4.74 4.57
C SER A 39 4.46 -5.09 3.21
N ASP A 40 3.78 -4.78 2.11
CA ASP A 40 4.26 -5.06 0.76
C ASP A 40 5.43 -4.13 0.38
N ASN A 41 5.28 -2.84 0.64
CA ASN A 41 6.34 -1.84 0.39
C ASN A 41 7.59 -2.13 1.23
N ALA A 42 7.41 -2.49 2.50
CA ALA A 42 8.49 -2.87 3.39
C ALA A 42 9.17 -4.18 2.95
N ALA A 43 8.40 -5.14 2.43
CA ALA A 43 8.94 -6.38 1.88
C ALA A 43 9.79 -6.13 0.63
N LEU A 44 9.38 -5.23 -0.27
CA LEU A 44 10.17 -4.84 -1.43
C LEU A 44 11.51 -4.25 -0.99
N PHE A 45 11.49 -3.27 -0.08
CA PHE A 45 12.70 -2.68 0.45
C PHE A 45 13.60 -3.75 1.11
N ALA A 46 13.05 -4.55 2.03
CA ALA A 46 13.84 -5.52 2.78
C ALA A 46 14.49 -6.60 1.91
N ARG A 47 13.82 -7.03 0.83
CA ARG A 47 14.33 -8.05 -0.07
C ARG A 47 15.36 -7.52 -1.07
N SER A 48 15.21 -6.27 -1.50
CA SER A 48 16.04 -5.70 -2.57
C SER A 48 17.21 -4.85 -2.07
N ALA A 49 17.13 -4.28 -0.85
CA ALA A 49 18.11 -3.30 -0.37
C ALA A 49 19.55 -3.80 -0.38
N ALA A 50 19.81 -5.04 0.03
CA ALA A 50 21.18 -5.61 0.05
C ALA A 50 21.75 -5.76 -1.37
N SER A 51 20.97 -6.37 -2.28
CA SER A 51 21.37 -6.55 -3.68
C SER A 51 21.54 -5.21 -4.41
N MET A 52 20.63 -4.26 -4.14
CA MET A 52 20.69 -2.93 -4.74
C MET A 52 21.95 -2.15 -4.32
N ARG A 53 22.42 -2.32 -3.06
CA ARG A 53 23.69 -1.76 -2.62
C ARG A 53 24.90 -2.35 -3.36
N GLU A 54 24.87 -3.65 -3.68
CA GLU A 54 25.91 -4.28 -4.49
C GLU A 54 25.98 -3.69 -5.91
N TYR A 55 24.85 -3.21 -6.43
CA TYR A 55 24.79 -2.45 -7.69
C TYR A 55 25.10 -0.95 -7.52
N GLY A 56 25.45 -0.50 -6.32
CA GLY A 56 25.82 0.89 -6.04
C GLY A 56 24.67 1.84 -5.74
N TYR A 57 23.47 1.33 -5.48
CA TYR A 57 22.30 2.13 -5.12
C TYR A 57 22.19 2.33 -3.61
N SER A 58 21.71 3.50 -3.21
CA SER A 58 21.44 3.86 -1.82
C SER A 58 20.08 3.30 -1.34
N ALA A 59 19.86 3.32 -0.03
CA ALA A 59 18.53 3.05 0.54
C ALA A 59 17.48 4.04 0.00
N ASP A 60 17.84 5.31 -0.21
CA ASP A 60 16.96 6.33 -0.79
C ASP A 60 16.54 5.99 -2.23
N ASP A 61 17.43 5.42 -3.03
CA ASP A 61 17.10 4.95 -4.39
C ASP A 61 16.09 3.81 -4.34
N VAL A 62 16.23 2.87 -3.40
CA VAL A 62 15.27 1.77 -3.20
C VAL A 62 13.90 2.31 -2.77
N LEU A 63 13.87 3.30 -1.89
CA LEU A 63 12.63 3.98 -1.47
C LEU A 63 11.95 4.69 -2.63
N LYS A 64 12.69 5.39 -3.47
CA LYS A 64 12.17 6.05 -4.68
C LYS A 64 11.60 5.06 -5.69
N VAL A 65 12.27 3.94 -5.91
CA VAL A 65 11.74 2.86 -6.77
C VAL A 65 10.48 2.27 -6.18
N THR A 66 10.45 2.02 -4.87
CA THR A 66 9.24 1.54 -4.18
C THR A 66 8.07 2.51 -4.38
N GLU A 67 8.32 3.80 -4.24
CA GLU A 67 7.29 4.84 -4.48
C GLU A 67 6.81 4.84 -5.93
N ALA A 68 7.73 4.77 -6.90
CA ALA A 68 7.36 4.75 -8.31
C ALA A 68 6.49 3.54 -8.66
N ILE A 69 6.83 2.35 -8.14
CA ILE A 69 6.06 1.12 -8.33
C ILE A 69 4.68 1.26 -7.69
N SER A 70 4.60 1.65 -6.41
CA SER A 70 3.34 1.77 -5.68
C SER A 70 2.41 2.81 -6.30
N THR A 71 2.96 3.95 -6.71
CA THR A 71 2.21 5.01 -7.40
C THR A 71 1.71 4.53 -8.76
N GLY A 72 2.57 3.92 -9.55
CA GLY A 72 2.21 3.39 -10.88
C GLY A 72 1.14 2.31 -10.82
N LEU A 73 1.16 1.44 -9.80
CA LEU A 73 0.12 0.43 -9.57
C LEU A 73 -1.24 1.07 -9.31
N LYS A 74 -1.28 2.11 -8.48
CA LYS A 74 -2.53 2.82 -8.19
C LYS A 74 -3.07 3.56 -9.41
N ILE A 75 -2.22 4.18 -10.21
CA ILE A 75 -2.63 4.79 -11.48
C ILE A 75 -3.16 3.72 -12.46
N SER A 76 -2.59 2.52 -12.44
CA SER A 76 -3.09 1.38 -13.24
C SER A 76 -4.43 0.81 -12.76
N GLY A 77 -4.93 1.24 -11.61
CA GLY A 77 -6.16 0.73 -11.03
C GLY A 77 -6.02 -0.63 -10.34
N ALA A 78 -4.79 -1.07 -10.04
CA ALA A 78 -4.54 -2.34 -9.37
C ALA A 78 -5.24 -2.41 -8.00
N SER A 79 -5.91 -3.52 -7.74
CA SER A 79 -6.41 -3.85 -6.40
C SER A 79 -5.25 -4.06 -5.42
N THR A 80 -5.53 -4.08 -4.12
CA THR A 80 -4.48 -4.32 -3.10
C THR A 80 -3.79 -5.67 -3.30
N ALA A 81 -4.53 -6.71 -3.67
CA ALA A 81 -3.98 -8.04 -3.93
C ALA A 81 -3.07 -8.07 -5.17
N GLU A 82 -3.50 -7.44 -6.27
CA GLU A 82 -2.69 -7.30 -7.49
C GLU A 82 -1.42 -6.49 -7.23
N ALA A 83 -1.55 -5.38 -6.48
CA ALA A 83 -0.40 -4.57 -6.09
C ALA A 83 0.61 -5.38 -5.28
N GLY A 84 0.18 -6.16 -4.29
CA GLY A 84 1.05 -7.04 -3.51
C GLY A 84 1.77 -8.09 -4.38
N SER A 85 1.05 -8.67 -5.36
CA SER A 85 1.65 -9.60 -6.33
C SER A 85 2.75 -8.94 -7.15
N VAL A 86 2.46 -7.79 -7.78
CA VAL A 86 3.44 -7.06 -8.62
C VAL A 86 4.64 -6.58 -7.79
N ILE A 87 4.42 -6.06 -6.58
CA ILE A 87 5.49 -5.67 -5.66
C ILE A 87 6.40 -6.87 -5.34
N THR A 88 5.82 -8.05 -5.15
CA THR A 88 6.58 -9.29 -4.93
C THR A 88 7.45 -9.64 -6.14
N GLN A 89 6.92 -9.57 -7.35
CA GLN A 89 7.68 -9.83 -8.59
C GLN A 89 8.82 -8.83 -8.78
N PHE A 90 8.55 -7.54 -8.56
CA PHE A 90 9.61 -6.52 -8.59
C PHE A 90 10.69 -6.74 -7.53
N SER A 91 10.31 -7.14 -6.31
CA SER A 91 11.29 -7.43 -5.26
C SER A 91 12.22 -8.58 -5.64
N GLN A 92 11.70 -9.60 -6.32
CA GLN A 92 12.51 -10.72 -6.84
C GLN A 92 13.42 -10.25 -7.97
N ALA A 93 12.89 -9.50 -8.93
CA ALA A 93 13.67 -8.96 -10.03
C ALA A 93 14.83 -8.07 -9.56
N LEU A 94 14.56 -7.15 -8.63
CA LEU A 94 15.60 -6.26 -8.07
C LEU A 94 16.63 -7.03 -7.25
N ALA A 95 16.21 -8.06 -6.49
CA ALA A 95 17.12 -8.92 -5.75
C ALA A 95 18.04 -9.74 -6.69
N GLN A 96 17.55 -10.14 -7.85
CA GLN A 96 18.31 -10.84 -8.88
C GLN A 96 19.09 -9.90 -9.81
N GLY A 97 18.80 -8.60 -9.76
CA GLY A 97 19.41 -7.58 -10.61
C GLY A 97 18.88 -7.51 -12.04
N VAL A 98 17.81 -8.22 -12.37
CA VAL A 98 17.21 -8.24 -13.71
C VAL A 98 15.71 -8.54 -13.66
N LEU A 99 14.93 -7.75 -14.39
CA LEU A 99 13.49 -7.98 -14.62
C LEU A 99 13.33 -8.86 -15.87
N ARG A 100 13.02 -10.13 -15.67
CA ARG A 100 12.87 -11.11 -16.75
C ARG A 100 11.44 -11.25 -17.22
N GLY A 101 11.23 -12.09 -18.27
CA GLY A 101 9.96 -12.21 -18.95
C GLY A 101 8.78 -12.61 -18.08
N GLU A 102 8.96 -13.48 -17.08
CA GLU A 102 7.87 -13.91 -16.18
C GLU A 102 7.44 -12.77 -15.25
N GLU A 103 8.39 -12.14 -14.56
CA GLU A 103 8.11 -10.99 -13.69
C GLU A 103 7.56 -9.81 -14.51
N PHE A 104 8.13 -9.58 -15.71
CA PHE A 104 7.65 -8.55 -16.62
C PHE A 104 6.19 -8.76 -17.03
N ASN A 105 5.79 -9.99 -17.35
CA ASN A 105 4.40 -10.30 -17.73
C ASN A 105 3.44 -9.98 -16.58
N SER A 106 3.75 -10.38 -15.35
CA SER A 106 2.94 -10.07 -14.17
C SER A 106 2.78 -8.56 -13.97
N VAL A 107 3.87 -7.81 -14.13
CA VAL A 107 3.83 -6.34 -14.04
C VAL A 107 3.00 -5.74 -15.17
N ASN A 108 3.13 -6.27 -16.39
CA ASN A 108 2.40 -5.76 -17.55
C ASN A 108 0.89 -5.98 -17.46
N GLU A 109 0.44 -7.04 -16.78
CA GLU A 109 -0.98 -7.33 -16.59
C GLU A 109 -1.66 -6.35 -15.63
N SER A 110 -1.02 -6.03 -14.50
CA SER A 110 -1.64 -5.25 -13.43
C SER A 110 -1.01 -3.87 -13.22
N GLY A 111 0.13 -3.59 -13.85
CA GLY A 111 0.94 -2.39 -13.69
C GLY A 111 1.25 -1.68 -15.01
N ASP A 112 0.28 -1.54 -15.91
CA ASP A 112 0.49 -0.90 -17.24
C ASP A 112 1.18 0.46 -17.13
N ARG A 113 0.83 1.27 -16.11
CA ARG A 113 1.46 2.57 -15.93
C ARG A 113 2.94 2.46 -15.55
N ILE A 114 3.35 1.41 -14.83
CA ILE A 114 4.76 1.14 -14.52
C ILE A 114 5.52 0.80 -15.80
N ILE A 115 4.95 -0.05 -16.65
CA ILE A 115 5.56 -0.43 -17.93
C ILE A 115 5.75 0.81 -18.84
N ARG A 116 4.75 1.70 -18.87
CA ARG A 116 4.87 2.97 -19.62
C ARG A 116 5.93 3.90 -19.02
N ALA A 117 6.03 3.96 -17.68
CA ALA A 117 7.07 4.72 -17.01
C ALA A 117 8.46 4.15 -17.32
N LEU A 118 8.61 2.83 -17.28
CA LEU A 118 9.85 2.15 -17.61
C LEU A 118 10.28 2.46 -19.06
N ALA A 119 9.38 2.34 -20.02
CA ALA A 119 9.61 2.67 -21.42
C ALA A 119 10.06 4.13 -21.60
N ALA A 120 9.34 5.07 -20.99
CA ALA A 120 9.66 6.50 -21.04
C ALA A 120 11.03 6.80 -20.40
N GLY A 121 11.30 6.24 -19.23
CA GLY A 121 12.57 6.44 -18.52
C GLY A 121 13.77 5.83 -19.21
N MET A 122 13.58 4.75 -19.97
CA MET A 122 14.62 4.11 -20.79
C MET A 122 14.75 4.72 -22.18
N GLY A 123 13.79 5.54 -22.62
CA GLY A 123 13.77 6.10 -23.98
C GLY A 123 13.49 5.06 -25.06
N VAL A 124 12.75 3.99 -24.77
CA VAL A 124 12.39 2.92 -25.69
C VAL A 124 10.88 2.86 -25.93
N ALA A 125 10.46 2.24 -27.03
CA ALA A 125 9.05 2.02 -27.24
C ALA A 125 8.51 0.91 -26.31
N ARG A 126 7.29 1.09 -25.76
CA ARG A 126 6.65 0.11 -24.86
C ARG A 126 6.63 -1.31 -25.44
N LYS A 127 6.38 -1.43 -26.74
CA LYS A 127 6.32 -2.72 -27.43
C LYS A 127 7.65 -3.49 -27.41
N ASP A 128 8.79 -2.79 -27.27
CA ASP A 128 10.12 -3.40 -27.31
C ASP A 128 10.53 -3.96 -25.94
N LEU A 129 9.88 -3.50 -24.85
CA LEU A 129 10.22 -3.92 -23.48
C LEU A 129 10.04 -5.42 -23.25
N LYS A 130 9.04 -6.05 -23.87
CA LYS A 130 8.81 -7.50 -23.73
C LYS A 130 9.99 -8.30 -24.26
N ALA A 131 10.47 -7.99 -25.47
CA ALA A 131 11.65 -8.64 -26.03
C ALA A 131 12.89 -8.39 -25.18
N MET A 132 13.07 -7.15 -24.68
CA MET A 132 14.18 -6.81 -23.79
C MET A 132 14.12 -7.60 -22.46
N ALA A 133 12.92 -7.84 -21.92
CA ALA A 133 12.74 -8.65 -20.72
C ALA A 133 13.09 -10.13 -20.97
N ASP A 134 12.61 -10.69 -22.08
CA ASP A 134 12.89 -12.06 -22.48
C ASP A 134 14.37 -12.30 -22.71
N ASP A 135 15.08 -11.31 -23.29
CA ASP A 135 16.51 -11.34 -23.52
C ASP A 135 17.36 -10.98 -22.27
N GLY A 136 16.71 -10.70 -21.12
CA GLY A 136 17.39 -10.34 -19.87
C GLY A 136 18.08 -8.98 -19.93
N GLN A 137 17.64 -8.07 -20.79
CA GLN A 137 18.24 -6.74 -20.99
C GLN A 137 17.69 -5.69 -20.01
N LEU A 138 16.60 -6.00 -19.26
CA LEU A 138 16.04 -5.11 -18.25
C LEU A 138 16.79 -5.29 -16.91
N THR A 139 18.05 -4.93 -16.91
CA THR A 139 18.94 -5.01 -15.75
C THR A 139 18.67 -3.87 -14.75
N ALA A 140 19.03 -4.06 -13.47
CA ALA A 140 18.77 -3.09 -12.40
C ALA A 140 19.37 -1.70 -12.71
N ASP A 141 20.55 -1.65 -13.33
CA ASP A 141 21.21 -0.41 -13.75
C ASP A 141 20.46 0.39 -14.83
N LYS A 142 19.52 -0.25 -15.53
CA LYS A 142 18.60 0.41 -16.47
C LYS A 142 17.23 0.68 -15.86
N VAL A 143 16.67 -0.30 -15.18
CA VAL A 143 15.30 -0.23 -14.61
C VAL A 143 15.22 0.80 -13.49
N VAL A 144 16.19 0.82 -12.57
CA VAL A 144 16.16 1.71 -11.40
C VAL A 144 16.24 3.18 -11.78
N PRO A 145 17.23 3.64 -12.56
CA PRO A 145 17.26 5.03 -12.99
C PRO A 145 16.05 5.43 -13.83
N ALA A 146 15.55 4.52 -14.67
CA ALA A 146 14.37 4.78 -15.49
C ALA A 146 13.13 5.06 -14.62
N LEU A 147 12.84 4.23 -13.63
CA LEU A 147 11.71 4.44 -12.73
C LEU A 147 11.87 5.69 -11.87
N ILE A 148 13.07 5.95 -11.33
CA ILE A 148 13.34 7.15 -10.53
C ILE A 148 13.15 8.42 -11.38
N SER A 149 13.58 8.42 -12.65
CA SER A 149 13.39 9.56 -13.55
C SER A 149 11.93 9.91 -13.82
N GLN A 150 11.04 8.95 -13.69
CA GLN A 150 9.60 9.10 -13.92
C GLN A 150 8.80 9.40 -12.64
N LEU A 151 9.44 9.40 -11.47
CA LEU A 151 8.75 9.54 -10.20
C LEU A 151 7.95 10.85 -10.08
N GLY A 152 8.51 11.98 -10.55
CA GLY A 152 7.82 13.27 -10.58
C GLY A 152 6.53 13.20 -11.40
N VAL A 153 6.60 12.66 -12.61
CA VAL A 153 5.45 12.51 -13.51
C VAL A 153 4.38 11.60 -12.87
N LEU A 154 4.79 10.51 -12.26
CA LEU A 154 3.87 9.59 -11.57
C LEU A 154 3.18 10.26 -10.37
N ARG A 155 3.90 11.07 -9.60
CA ARG A 155 3.32 11.83 -8.48
C ARG A 155 2.26 12.83 -8.95
N ASP A 156 2.57 13.58 -10.00
CA ASP A 156 1.65 14.59 -10.56
C ASP A 156 0.38 13.93 -11.12
N GLU A 157 0.55 12.82 -11.85
CA GLU A 157 -0.56 12.06 -12.42
C GLU A 157 -1.46 11.47 -11.32
N TYR A 158 -0.85 10.89 -10.27
CA TYR A 158 -1.59 10.33 -9.15
C TYR A 158 -2.33 11.42 -8.35
N ALA A 159 -1.71 12.58 -8.12
CA ALA A 159 -2.34 13.69 -7.41
C ALA A 159 -3.59 14.24 -8.12
N ALA A 160 -3.70 14.05 -9.43
CA ALA A 160 -4.87 14.43 -10.22
C ALA A 160 -6.02 13.38 -10.17
N MET A 161 -5.78 12.20 -9.58
CA MET A 161 -6.78 11.13 -9.51
C MET A 161 -7.71 11.30 -8.30
N PRO A 162 -9.00 10.98 -8.42
CA PRO A 162 -9.90 10.91 -7.27
C PRO A 162 -9.52 9.74 -6.35
N GLU A 163 -9.66 9.93 -5.04
CA GLU A 163 -9.43 8.84 -4.07
C GLU A 163 -10.45 7.70 -4.26
N THR A 164 -9.97 6.47 -4.18
CA THR A 164 -10.81 5.28 -4.23
C THR A 164 -11.14 4.77 -2.82
N VAL A 165 -12.32 4.17 -2.65
CA VAL A 165 -12.72 3.55 -1.37
C VAL A 165 -11.73 2.46 -0.94
N SER A 166 -11.27 1.63 -1.87
CA SER A 166 -10.27 0.58 -1.59
C SER A 166 -8.95 1.16 -1.07
N GLY A 167 -8.45 2.25 -1.69
CA GLY A 167 -7.24 2.94 -1.21
C GLY A 167 -7.43 3.52 0.20
N SER A 168 -8.60 4.08 0.49
CA SER A 168 -8.92 4.61 1.82
C SER A 168 -8.95 3.52 2.89
N ILE A 169 -9.50 2.34 2.60
CA ILE A 169 -9.49 1.18 3.51
C ILE A 169 -8.04 0.77 3.83
N THR A 170 -7.20 0.61 2.82
CA THR A 170 -5.79 0.23 3.02
C THR A 170 -5.03 1.27 3.85
N LYS A 171 -5.31 2.57 3.66
CA LYS A 171 -4.73 3.64 4.50
C LYS A 171 -5.10 3.48 5.97
N VAL A 172 -6.35 3.12 6.28
CA VAL A 172 -6.80 2.86 7.65
C VAL A 172 -6.15 1.61 8.23
N GLU A 173 -6.01 0.54 7.44
CA GLU A 173 -5.32 -0.69 7.85
C GLU A 173 -3.85 -0.41 8.21
N ASN A 174 -3.13 0.32 7.37
CA ASN A 174 -1.75 0.73 7.64
C ASN A 174 -1.64 1.58 8.92
N ALA A 175 -2.55 2.54 9.10
CA ALA A 175 -2.60 3.40 10.29
C ALA A 175 -2.89 2.59 11.56
N PHE A 176 -3.82 1.67 11.50
CA PHE A 176 -4.16 0.79 12.62
C PHE A 176 -2.98 -0.12 12.99
N MET A 177 -2.32 -0.70 12.00
CA MET A 177 -1.15 -1.55 12.20
C MET A 177 -0.02 -0.79 12.92
N ALA A 178 0.28 0.44 12.49
CA ALA A 178 1.28 1.29 13.11
C ALA A 178 0.89 1.69 14.55
N TRP A 179 -0.39 1.98 14.78
CA TRP A 179 -0.91 2.33 16.11
C TRP A 179 -0.79 1.17 17.10
N VAL A 180 -1.19 -0.04 16.71
CA VAL A 180 -1.06 -1.25 17.55
C VAL A 180 0.41 -1.57 17.83
N GLY A 181 1.30 -1.30 16.86
CA GLY A 181 2.74 -1.47 17.01
C GLY A 181 3.45 -0.42 17.88
N GLY A 182 2.72 0.56 18.40
CA GLY A 182 3.29 1.63 19.24
C GLY A 182 4.01 2.74 18.47
N ALA A 183 3.85 2.81 17.14
CA ALA A 183 4.50 3.81 16.29
C ALA A 183 3.70 5.11 16.12
N ASN A 184 2.67 5.32 16.95
CA ASN A 184 1.71 6.40 16.79
C ASN A 184 2.34 7.80 16.74
N GLU A 185 3.30 8.09 17.62
CA GLU A 185 3.96 9.41 17.68
C GLU A 185 4.89 9.65 16.49
N ALA A 186 5.58 8.60 16.04
CA ALA A 186 6.58 8.70 14.96
C ALA A 186 5.94 8.79 13.56
N SER A 187 4.74 8.22 13.37
CA SER A 187 4.11 8.08 12.06
C SER A 187 2.95 9.05 11.77
N GLY A 188 2.55 9.86 12.73
CA GLY A 188 1.40 10.76 12.59
C GLY A 188 0.08 10.03 12.33
N VAL A 189 -0.04 8.78 12.75
CA VAL A 189 -1.16 7.86 12.51
C VAL A 189 -2.50 8.45 12.88
N THR A 190 -2.60 9.10 14.05
CA THR A 190 -3.84 9.71 14.52
C THR A 190 -4.34 10.79 13.56
N LYS A 191 -3.43 11.57 12.99
CA LYS A 191 -3.77 12.64 12.03
C LYS A 191 -4.26 12.07 10.71
N THR A 192 -3.62 11.00 10.23
CA THR A 192 -4.01 10.29 9.01
C THR A 192 -5.36 9.60 9.19
N LEU A 193 -5.57 8.91 10.32
CA LEU A 193 -6.83 8.24 10.64
C LEU A 193 -7.99 9.24 10.69
N SER A 194 -7.79 10.38 11.35
CA SER A 194 -8.78 11.47 11.41
C SER A 194 -9.08 12.05 10.03
N GLY A 195 -8.06 12.23 9.19
CA GLY A 195 -8.23 12.72 7.81
C GLY A 195 -9.04 11.76 6.94
N VAL A 196 -8.76 10.46 7.03
CA VAL A 196 -9.50 9.43 6.29
C VAL A 196 -10.95 9.32 6.80
N LEU A 197 -11.15 9.32 8.10
CA LEU A 197 -12.49 9.27 8.69
C LEU A 197 -13.34 10.51 8.33
N ASN A 198 -12.73 11.70 8.30
CA ASN A 198 -13.41 12.91 7.86
C ASN A 198 -13.76 12.88 6.36
N GLY A 199 -12.89 12.31 5.52
CA GLY A 199 -13.18 12.10 4.10
C GLY A 199 -14.33 11.12 3.87
N VAL A 200 -14.42 10.06 4.69
CA VAL A 200 -15.51 9.08 4.66
C VAL A 200 -16.80 9.66 5.21
N ALA A 201 -16.74 10.50 6.25
CA ALA A 201 -17.93 11.16 6.84
C ALA A 201 -18.66 12.08 5.87
N GLY A 202 -18.01 12.58 4.82
CA GLY A 202 -18.64 13.32 3.74
C GLY A 202 -19.49 12.47 2.78
N GLN A 203 -19.49 11.14 2.91
CA GLN A 203 -20.24 10.20 2.05
C GLN A 203 -21.07 9.23 2.92
N ILE A 204 -22.00 9.78 3.66
CA ILE A 204 -22.73 9.11 4.77
C ILE A 204 -23.48 7.83 4.35
N ASP A 205 -23.93 7.68 3.11
CA ASP A 205 -24.72 6.52 2.66
C ASP A 205 -23.92 5.20 2.58
N ASN A 206 -22.59 5.29 2.58
CA ASN A 206 -21.69 4.13 2.51
C ASN A 206 -20.91 3.86 3.82
N VAL A 207 -21.02 4.73 4.83
CA VAL A 207 -20.21 4.69 6.05
C VAL A 207 -20.47 3.43 6.88
N ALA A 208 -21.72 3.02 7.03
CA ALA A 208 -22.06 1.81 7.83
C ALA A 208 -21.48 0.53 7.20
N THR A 209 -21.43 0.46 5.86
CA THR A 209 -20.85 -0.67 5.13
C THR A 209 -19.32 -0.63 5.20
N ALA A 210 -18.72 0.55 5.08
CA ALA A 210 -17.26 0.73 5.13
C ALA A 210 -16.71 0.49 6.54
N VAL A 211 -17.38 1.00 7.59
CA VAL A 211 -16.98 0.77 8.99
C VAL A 211 -17.15 -0.72 9.37
N GLY A 212 -18.23 -1.37 8.91
CA GLY A 212 -18.43 -2.80 9.11
C GLY A 212 -17.34 -3.64 8.44
N ALA A 213 -16.91 -3.26 7.21
CA ALA A 213 -15.82 -3.91 6.49
C ALA A 213 -14.47 -3.65 7.16
N LEU A 214 -14.21 -2.44 7.64
CA LEU A 214 -12.98 -2.06 8.35
C LEU A 214 -12.80 -2.84 9.65
N VAL A 215 -13.86 -2.95 10.45
CA VAL A 215 -13.84 -3.74 11.68
C VAL A 215 -13.65 -5.21 11.36
N ALA A 216 -14.35 -5.76 10.37
CA ALA A 216 -14.22 -7.16 9.97
C ALA A 216 -12.82 -7.50 9.44
N VAL A 217 -12.24 -6.66 8.59
CA VAL A 217 -10.91 -6.89 8.01
C VAL A 217 -9.80 -6.66 9.04
N GLY A 218 -9.89 -5.60 9.83
CA GLY A 218 -8.92 -5.32 10.90
C GLY A 218 -8.89 -6.42 11.95
N VAL A 219 -10.06 -6.86 12.42
CA VAL A 219 -10.19 -7.95 13.38
C VAL A 219 -9.76 -9.29 12.78
N ALA A 220 -10.17 -9.62 11.56
CA ALA A 220 -9.79 -10.87 10.90
C ALA A 220 -8.29 -11.00 10.65
N ARG A 221 -7.60 -9.93 10.25
CA ARG A 221 -6.14 -9.94 10.04
C ARG A 221 -5.35 -10.01 11.35
N TYR A 222 -5.79 -9.29 12.39
CA TYR A 222 -5.07 -9.25 13.67
C TYR A 222 -5.35 -10.47 14.57
N PHE A 223 -6.53 -11.06 14.48
CA PHE A 223 -6.96 -12.19 15.32
C PHE A 223 -7.20 -13.48 14.52
N GLY A 224 -6.69 -13.58 13.30
CA GLY A 224 -6.98 -14.66 12.36
C GLY A 224 -6.73 -16.10 12.87
N ASN A 225 -5.96 -16.30 13.94
CA ASN A 225 -5.79 -17.60 14.60
C ASN A 225 -6.68 -17.79 15.87
N MET A 226 -7.49 -16.78 16.24
CA MET A 226 -8.50 -16.89 17.30
C MET A 226 -9.93 -16.93 16.72
N ALA A 227 -10.04 -17.30 15.45
CA ALA A 227 -11.15 -16.98 14.56
C ALA A 227 -12.49 -17.67 14.88
N SER A 228 -12.56 -18.74 15.65
CA SER A 228 -13.84 -19.43 15.89
C SER A 228 -14.73 -18.76 16.94
N GLY A 229 -14.15 -17.98 17.86
CA GLY A 229 -14.90 -17.22 18.88
C GLY A 229 -15.17 -15.76 18.50
N ALA A 230 -14.28 -15.15 17.71
CA ALA A 230 -14.34 -13.72 17.37
C ALA A 230 -15.37 -13.40 16.27
N MET A 231 -15.67 -14.33 15.34
CA MET A 231 -16.70 -14.12 14.31
C MET A 231 -18.11 -13.96 14.91
N SER A 232 -18.42 -14.69 15.96
CA SER A 232 -19.71 -14.55 16.68
C SER A 232 -19.81 -13.20 17.42
N ALA A 233 -18.71 -12.74 18.01
CA ALA A 233 -18.64 -11.44 18.68
C ALA A 233 -18.71 -10.27 17.70
N THR A 234 -18.07 -10.38 16.53
CA THR A 234 -18.07 -9.34 15.48
C THR A 234 -19.45 -9.21 14.83
N ALA A 235 -20.13 -10.34 14.56
CA ALA A 235 -21.51 -10.35 14.08
C ALA A 235 -22.47 -9.72 15.11
N GLY A 236 -22.23 -9.96 16.41
CA GLY A 236 -22.98 -9.35 17.51
C GLY A 236 -22.79 -7.83 17.59
N LEU A 237 -21.55 -7.34 17.44
CA LEU A 237 -21.22 -5.90 17.43
C LEU A 237 -21.80 -5.17 16.22
N VAL A 238 -21.75 -5.76 15.04
CA VAL A 238 -22.36 -5.18 13.83
C VAL A 238 -23.88 -5.14 13.96
N THR A 239 -24.49 -6.16 14.55
CA THR A 239 -25.94 -6.19 14.80
C THR A 239 -26.33 -5.18 15.87
N ALA A 240 -25.55 -5.03 16.95
CA ALA A 240 -25.77 -4.03 17.98
C ALA A 240 -25.65 -2.61 17.43
N ALA A 241 -24.62 -2.32 16.63
CA ALA A 241 -24.44 -1.02 15.98
C ALA A 241 -25.59 -0.68 15.01
N ARG A 242 -26.08 -1.67 14.24
CA ARG A 242 -27.26 -1.47 13.37
C ARG A 242 -28.52 -1.17 14.17
N ASN A 243 -28.72 -1.86 15.31
CA ASN A 243 -29.87 -1.63 16.16
C ASN A 243 -29.83 -0.25 16.84
N GLU A 244 -28.65 0.22 17.24
CA GLU A 244 -28.47 1.56 17.81
C GLU A 244 -28.74 2.67 16.77
N VAL A 245 -28.27 2.51 15.53
CA VAL A 245 -28.56 3.44 14.43
C VAL A 245 -30.06 3.46 14.13
N ALA A 246 -30.70 2.29 14.04
CA ALA A 246 -32.14 2.20 13.80
C ALA A 246 -32.97 2.80 14.95
N LEU A 247 -32.51 2.67 16.19
CA LEU A 247 -33.14 3.29 17.37
C LEU A 247 -33.00 4.82 17.34
N ALA A 248 -31.82 5.31 16.99
CA ALA A 248 -31.56 6.76 16.82
C ALA A 248 -32.42 7.38 15.72
N GLU A 249 -32.55 6.69 14.57
CA GLU A 249 -33.44 7.12 13.48
C GLU A 249 -34.93 7.12 13.89
N ALA A 250 -35.37 6.11 14.63
CA ALA A 250 -36.74 6.03 15.13
C ALA A 250 -37.04 7.15 16.12
N GLN A 251 -36.09 7.47 17.02
CA GLN A 251 -36.21 8.60 17.94
C GLN A 251 -36.26 9.94 17.22
N PHE A 252 -35.42 10.11 16.19
CA PHE A 252 -35.40 11.35 15.38
C PHE A 252 -36.70 11.57 14.60
N ARG A 253 -37.29 10.51 14.04
CA ARG A 253 -38.62 10.57 13.41
C ARG A 253 -39.75 10.83 14.40
N GLY A 254 -39.64 10.26 15.60
CA GLY A 254 -40.63 10.47 16.67
C GLY A 254 -40.69 11.93 17.16
N THR A 255 -39.56 12.64 17.16
CA THR A 255 -39.49 14.06 17.54
C THR A 255 -40.00 15.01 16.47
N GLN A 256 -40.04 14.61 15.19
CA GLN A 256 -40.58 15.42 14.10
C GLN A 256 -42.12 15.33 13.94
N ILE A 257 -42.77 14.34 14.57
CA ILE A 257 -44.24 14.17 14.50
C ILE A 257 -44.93 14.87 15.69
N ALA A 258 -44.17 15.32 16.70
CA ALA A 258 -44.68 15.95 17.91
C ALA A 258 -44.67 17.50 17.90
N THR A 259 -44.34 18.10 16.74
CA THR A 259 -44.44 19.55 16.44
C THR A 259 -45.41 19.80 15.32
#